data_b43d5f193a3bc7531653f0edb32886e9
#
_entry.id   b43d5f193a3bc7531653f0edb32886e9
#
_cell.length_a   1.000
_cell.length_b   1.000
_cell.length_c   1.000
_cell.angle_alpha   90.00
_cell.angle_beta   90.00
_cell.angle_gamma   90.00
#
_symmetry.space_group_name_H-M   'P 1'
#
loop_
_entity.id
_entity.type
_entity.pdbx_description
1 polymer ?
#
loop_
_entity_poly.entity_id
_entity_poly.type
_entity_poly.pdbx_seq_one_letter_code
_entity_poly.pdbx_strand_id
1 'polypeptide(L)'
;MNATPIDTTSLAELAVSDRPFLPQEAADRARRAAAFVDTTALDRSGPGSYLLLWRNEHSEAWLNTWWESRDTGYHDHQGSCVGVHVLEGTAWQEGLPVTGPRRAHRYGPGESFSFPGSGVHRMDHEAGAITIHVYSPPLQAIGHYEIIDGELHRTPGPPDEGSPASPRLLDALNAIDR
;
A
#
# COMPACT_ATOMS: atom_id res chain seq x y z
N MET A 1 28.14 -9.19 10.19
CA MET A 1 27.20 -9.81 9.22
C MET A 1 26.02 -8.84 9.15
N ASN A 2 25.82 -8.18 8.01
CA ASN A 2 24.65 -7.30 7.87
C ASN A 2 23.41 -8.20 7.81
N ALA A 3 22.53 -8.09 8.77
CA ALA A 3 21.23 -8.76 8.74
C ALA A 3 20.47 -8.27 7.52
N THR A 4 19.90 -9.20 6.76
CA THR A 4 18.99 -8.81 5.68
C THR A 4 17.71 -8.33 6.35
N PRO A 5 17.21 -7.10 6.06
CA PRO A 5 16.04 -6.54 6.73
C PRO A 5 14.75 -7.33 6.43
N ILE A 6 14.79 -8.29 5.50
CA ILE A 6 13.60 -9.00 5.01
C ILE A 6 13.94 -10.48 4.77
N ASP A 7 13.14 -11.38 5.34
CA ASP A 7 13.15 -12.81 5.02
C ASP A 7 12.22 -13.10 3.82
N THR A 8 12.76 -13.04 2.63
CA THR A 8 12.01 -13.25 1.38
C THR A 8 11.51 -14.69 1.19
N THR A 9 12.16 -15.68 1.81
CA THR A 9 11.74 -17.09 1.68
C THR A 9 10.42 -17.33 2.40
N SER A 10 10.32 -16.86 3.64
CA SER A 10 9.08 -16.97 4.42
C SER A 10 7.94 -16.10 3.87
N LEU A 11 8.26 -14.97 3.26
CA LEU A 11 7.28 -14.12 2.60
C LEU A 11 6.66 -14.79 1.36
N ALA A 12 7.41 -15.60 0.61
CA ALA A 12 6.90 -16.32 -0.55
C ALA A 12 5.72 -17.26 -0.20
N GLU A 13 5.71 -17.85 0.98
CA GLU A 13 4.60 -18.69 1.45
C GLU A 13 3.31 -17.89 1.67
N LEU A 14 3.43 -16.62 2.08
CA LEU A 14 2.27 -15.73 2.25
C LEU A 14 1.65 -15.31 0.92
N ALA A 15 2.42 -15.34 -0.15
CA ALA A 15 1.97 -14.99 -1.49
C ALA A 15 1.11 -16.08 -2.15
N VAL A 16 1.20 -17.32 -1.67
CA VAL A 16 0.52 -18.47 -2.29
C VAL A 16 -1.00 -18.32 -2.19
N SER A 17 -1.67 -18.37 -3.34
CA SER A 17 -3.12 -18.39 -3.50
C SER A 17 -3.47 -18.91 -4.89
N ASP A 18 -4.64 -19.49 -5.05
CA ASP A 18 -5.21 -19.93 -6.33
C ASP A 18 -6.22 -18.90 -6.90
N ARG A 19 -6.40 -17.78 -6.20
CA ARG A 19 -7.28 -16.68 -6.59
C ARG A 19 -6.82 -15.36 -5.95
N PRO A 20 -7.31 -14.21 -6.45
CA PRO A 20 -7.15 -12.94 -5.74
C PRO A 20 -7.71 -12.99 -4.31
N PHE A 21 -7.06 -12.30 -3.39
CA PHE A 21 -7.50 -12.18 -2.00
C PHE A 21 -8.75 -11.31 -1.87
N LEU A 22 -9.56 -11.61 -0.89
CA LEU A 22 -10.56 -10.68 -0.38
C LEU A 22 -9.88 -9.57 0.45
N PRO A 23 -10.51 -8.40 0.65
CA PRO A 23 -9.88 -7.30 1.40
C PRO A 23 -9.34 -7.71 2.78
N GLN A 24 -10.11 -8.49 3.53
CA GLN A 24 -9.69 -8.96 4.86
C GLN A 24 -8.53 -9.96 4.80
N GLU A 25 -8.49 -10.80 3.77
CA GLU A 25 -7.37 -11.72 3.55
C GLU A 25 -6.09 -10.94 3.22
N ALA A 26 -6.19 -9.88 2.42
CA ALA A 26 -5.07 -8.99 2.12
C ALA A 26 -4.54 -8.31 3.40
N ALA A 27 -5.42 -7.83 4.29
CA ALA A 27 -5.02 -7.26 5.59
C ALA A 27 -4.37 -8.31 6.51
N ASP A 28 -4.86 -9.56 6.54
CA ASP A 28 -4.23 -10.63 7.30
C ASP A 28 -2.84 -10.98 6.76
N ARG A 29 -2.67 -11.01 5.42
CA ARG A 29 -1.36 -11.22 4.80
C ARG A 29 -0.39 -10.09 5.14
N ALA A 30 -0.82 -8.83 5.09
CA ALA A 30 -0.01 -7.68 5.49
C ALA A 30 0.44 -7.80 6.96
N ARG A 31 -0.47 -8.13 7.86
CA ARG A 31 -0.18 -8.35 9.28
C ARG A 31 0.82 -9.50 9.50
N ARG A 32 0.66 -10.62 8.81
CA ARG A 32 1.56 -11.77 8.94
C ARG A 32 2.95 -11.50 8.37
N ALA A 33 3.04 -10.70 7.29
CA ALA A 33 4.30 -10.31 6.68
C ALA A 33 5.18 -9.48 7.64
N ALA A 34 4.57 -8.78 8.61
CA ALA A 34 5.29 -8.01 9.62
C ALA A 34 6.32 -8.84 10.41
N ALA A 35 6.05 -10.14 10.64
CA ALA A 35 6.96 -11.02 11.36
C ALA A 35 8.29 -11.28 10.63
N PHE A 36 8.37 -10.97 9.34
CA PHE A 36 9.53 -11.22 8.47
C PHE A 36 10.27 -9.94 8.07
N VAL A 37 9.92 -8.80 8.68
CA VAL A 37 10.52 -7.49 8.43
C VAL A 37 11.23 -7.01 9.70
N ASP A 38 12.55 -6.81 9.62
CA ASP A 38 13.31 -6.14 10.66
C ASP A 38 13.40 -4.63 10.36
N THR A 39 12.53 -3.86 10.98
CA THR A 39 12.48 -2.40 10.78
C THR A 39 13.72 -1.68 11.30
N THR A 40 14.48 -2.29 12.22
CA THR A 40 15.70 -1.70 12.77
C THR A 40 16.87 -1.71 11.77
N ALA A 41 16.82 -2.60 10.78
CA ALA A 41 17.81 -2.73 9.73
C ALA A 41 17.53 -1.83 8.50
N LEU A 42 16.41 -1.07 8.49
CA LEU A 42 16.07 -0.19 7.38
C LEU A 42 16.90 1.09 7.40
N ASP A 43 17.34 1.52 6.21
CA ASP A 43 18.00 2.81 6.05
C ASP A 43 16.98 3.95 6.20
N ARG A 44 17.23 4.83 7.18
CA ARG A 44 16.36 5.97 7.50
C ARG A 44 16.95 7.31 7.03
N SER A 45 18.05 7.28 6.28
CA SER A 45 18.80 8.50 5.89
C SER A 45 18.29 9.16 4.59
N GLY A 46 17.49 8.45 3.81
CA GLY A 46 17.00 8.93 2.50
C GLY A 46 15.53 9.34 2.52
N PRO A 47 14.96 9.69 1.36
CA PRO A 47 13.52 9.79 1.17
C PRO A 47 12.89 8.43 1.44
N GLY A 48 11.63 8.41 1.82
CA GLY A 48 10.87 7.17 1.97
C GLY A 48 10.96 6.28 0.73
N SER A 49 10.81 4.98 0.91
CA SER A 49 10.97 3.99 -0.14
C SER A 49 9.81 3.01 -0.19
N TYR A 50 9.66 2.39 -1.35
CA TYR A 50 8.74 1.29 -1.59
C TYR A 50 9.55 0.06 -1.96
N LEU A 51 9.48 -0.98 -1.12
CA LEU A 51 10.23 -2.20 -1.31
C LEU A 51 9.29 -3.36 -1.57
N LEU A 52 9.41 -3.98 -2.74
CA LEU A 52 8.59 -5.14 -3.11
C LEU A 52 8.93 -6.33 -2.24
N LEU A 53 7.92 -6.89 -1.56
CA LEU A 53 8.04 -8.09 -0.72
C LEU A 53 7.75 -9.36 -1.53
N TRP A 54 6.68 -9.34 -2.34
CA TRP A 54 6.35 -10.37 -3.33
C TRP A 54 5.45 -9.81 -4.42
N ARG A 55 5.42 -10.51 -5.58
CA ARG A 55 4.44 -10.32 -6.64
C ARG A 55 4.22 -11.64 -7.37
N ASN A 56 2.96 -11.96 -7.64
CA ASN A 56 2.53 -13.07 -8.48
C ASN A 56 1.26 -12.68 -9.25
N GLU A 57 0.60 -13.63 -9.92
CA GLU A 57 -0.62 -13.36 -10.70
C GLU A 57 -1.83 -12.90 -9.85
N HIS A 58 -1.85 -13.19 -8.54
CA HIS A 58 -3.00 -12.94 -7.67
C HIS A 58 -2.80 -11.81 -6.66
N SER A 59 -1.56 -11.46 -6.35
CA SER A 59 -1.26 -10.42 -5.35
C SER A 59 0.15 -9.85 -5.47
N GLU A 60 0.32 -8.68 -4.87
CA GLU A 60 1.63 -8.09 -4.59
C GLU A 60 1.65 -7.45 -3.21
N ALA A 61 2.83 -7.38 -2.61
CA ALA A 61 3.02 -6.73 -1.32
C ALA A 61 4.23 -5.81 -1.33
N TRP A 62 4.09 -4.72 -0.63
CA TRP A 62 5.09 -3.66 -0.53
C TRP A 62 5.32 -3.26 0.92
N LEU A 63 6.59 -3.10 1.30
CA LEU A 63 6.98 -2.39 2.51
C LEU A 63 7.21 -0.93 2.14
N ASN A 64 6.44 -0.05 2.75
CA ASN A 64 6.48 1.39 2.49
C ASN A 64 7.06 2.10 3.71
N THR A 65 8.06 2.95 3.48
CA THR A 65 8.65 3.81 4.50
C THR A 65 8.34 5.27 4.19
N TRP A 66 7.82 5.98 5.18
CA TRP A 66 7.34 7.35 5.06
C TRP A 66 8.18 8.27 5.95
N TRP A 67 9.41 8.59 5.51
CA TRP A 67 10.29 9.44 6.33
C TRP A 67 9.81 10.88 6.48
N GLU A 68 8.94 11.33 5.57
CA GLU A 68 8.20 12.59 5.66
C GLU A 68 6.71 12.28 5.76
N SER A 69 5.95 13.18 6.38
CA SER A 69 4.48 13.06 6.36
C SER A 69 3.96 13.17 4.94
N ARG A 70 3.05 12.29 4.57
CA ARG A 70 2.51 12.24 3.20
C ARG A 70 1.03 11.94 3.18
N ASP A 71 0.31 12.81 2.51
CA ASP A 71 -1.07 12.62 2.08
C ASP A 71 -1.07 12.10 0.63
N THR A 72 -1.75 10.98 0.40
CA THR A 72 -1.84 10.38 -0.93
C THR A 72 -2.85 11.06 -1.84
N GLY A 73 -3.70 11.94 -1.31
CA GLY A 73 -4.90 12.41 -1.99
C GLY A 73 -5.93 11.30 -2.20
N TYR A 74 -7.11 11.67 -2.73
CA TYR A 74 -8.12 10.67 -3.08
C TYR A 74 -7.69 9.87 -4.30
N HIS A 75 -7.74 8.54 -4.18
CA HIS A 75 -7.36 7.62 -5.24
C HIS A 75 -8.16 6.31 -5.17
N ASP A 76 -8.18 5.57 -6.29
CA ASP A 76 -8.62 4.20 -6.38
C ASP A 76 -7.48 3.29 -6.84
N HIS A 77 -7.70 1.99 -6.74
CA HIS A 77 -6.73 0.97 -7.17
C HIS A 77 -7.19 0.20 -8.42
N GLN A 78 -8.15 0.73 -9.15
CA GLN A 78 -8.71 0.17 -10.39
C GLN A 78 -9.07 -1.33 -10.30
N GLY A 79 -9.71 -1.72 -9.20
CA GLY A 79 -10.18 -3.09 -8.97
C GLY A 79 -9.36 -3.90 -7.97
N SER A 80 -8.12 -3.50 -7.66
CA SER A 80 -7.33 -4.15 -6.62
C SER A 80 -7.83 -3.72 -5.24
N CYS A 81 -8.21 -4.68 -4.38
CA CYS A 81 -8.36 -4.37 -2.97
C CYS A 81 -6.99 -4.16 -2.32
N VAL A 82 -6.95 -3.48 -1.18
CA VAL A 82 -5.75 -3.32 -0.39
C VAL A 82 -5.97 -3.75 1.06
N GLY A 83 -4.98 -4.46 1.61
CA GLY A 83 -4.82 -4.67 3.03
C GLY A 83 -3.59 -3.94 3.52
N VAL A 84 -3.71 -3.22 4.61
CA VAL A 84 -2.62 -2.43 5.20
C VAL A 84 -2.37 -2.86 6.63
N HIS A 85 -1.10 -2.96 7.00
CA HIS A 85 -0.65 -3.16 8.37
C HIS A 85 0.38 -2.10 8.75
N VAL A 86 0.22 -1.49 9.91
CA VAL A 86 1.14 -0.47 10.44
C VAL A 86 2.17 -1.15 11.33
N LEU A 87 3.46 -1.04 10.97
CA LEU A 87 4.58 -1.52 11.77
C LEU A 87 5.05 -0.46 12.76
N GLU A 88 5.23 0.77 12.30
CA GLU A 88 5.67 1.92 13.09
C GLU A 88 4.90 3.17 12.70
N GLY A 89 4.82 4.13 13.62
CA GLY A 89 4.18 5.42 13.39
C GLY A 89 2.66 5.35 13.30
N THR A 90 2.08 6.27 12.57
CA THR A 90 0.63 6.38 12.43
C THR A 90 0.24 6.54 10.96
N ALA A 91 -0.84 5.86 10.57
CA ALA A 91 -1.53 6.08 9.31
C ALA A 91 -2.99 6.44 9.56
N TRP A 92 -3.56 7.27 8.71
CA TRP A 92 -5.01 7.55 8.67
C TRP A 92 -5.56 7.10 7.32
N GLN A 93 -6.79 6.60 7.35
CA GLN A 93 -7.52 6.21 6.15
C GLN A 93 -8.90 6.84 6.17
N GLU A 94 -9.28 7.50 5.08
CA GLU A 94 -10.60 8.06 4.86
C GLU A 94 -11.17 7.51 3.56
N GLY A 95 -12.23 6.70 3.65
CA GLY A 95 -13.01 6.27 2.49
C GLY A 95 -13.98 7.35 2.05
N LEU A 96 -14.21 7.48 0.75
CA LEU A 96 -15.23 8.36 0.21
C LEU A 96 -16.59 7.64 0.19
N PRO A 97 -17.50 7.91 1.12
CA PRO A 97 -18.79 7.21 1.17
C PRO A 97 -19.72 7.73 0.06
N VAL A 98 -20.58 6.84 -0.44
CA VAL A 98 -21.65 7.25 -1.39
C VAL A 98 -22.64 8.22 -0.73
N THR A 99 -22.87 8.05 0.56
CA THR A 99 -23.76 8.91 1.37
C THR A 99 -23.19 9.08 2.78
N GLY A 100 -23.49 10.23 3.41
CA GLY A 100 -23.08 10.50 4.78
C GLY A 100 -21.73 11.19 4.92
N PRO A 101 -21.29 11.45 6.16
CA PRO A 101 -20.07 12.20 6.40
C PRO A 101 -18.83 11.35 6.15
N ARG A 102 -17.80 11.98 5.61
CA ARG A 102 -16.45 11.40 5.55
C ARG A 102 -15.90 11.28 6.96
N ARG A 103 -15.17 10.19 7.21
CA ARG A 103 -14.51 9.94 8.49
C ARG A 103 -13.13 9.36 8.25
N ALA A 104 -12.14 10.03 8.78
CA ALA A 104 -10.79 9.48 8.86
C ALA A 104 -10.68 8.54 10.07
N HIS A 105 -10.12 7.37 9.86
CA HIS A 105 -9.81 6.41 10.91
C HIS A 105 -8.29 6.36 11.09
N ARG A 106 -7.84 6.41 12.34
CA ARG A 106 -6.44 6.35 12.73
C ARG A 106 -6.05 4.91 13.01
N TYR A 107 -4.85 4.53 12.56
CA TYR A 107 -4.25 3.23 12.80
C TYR A 107 -2.81 3.41 13.30
N GLY A 108 -2.48 2.77 14.42
CA GLY A 108 -1.14 2.74 15.03
C GLY A 108 -0.43 1.40 14.84
N PRO A 109 0.76 1.25 15.43
CA PRO A 109 1.54 0.03 15.33
C PRO A 109 0.77 -1.21 15.77
N GLY A 110 0.83 -2.28 14.97
CA GLY A 110 0.12 -3.54 15.19
C GLY A 110 -1.32 -3.56 14.66
N GLU A 111 -1.88 -2.43 14.25
CA GLU A 111 -3.22 -2.35 13.69
C GLU A 111 -3.22 -2.58 12.16
N SER A 112 -4.32 -3.11 11.67
CA SER A 112 -4.52 -3.39 10.24
C SER A 112 -5.90 -2.93 9.80
N PHE A 113 -6.01 -2.57 8.53
CA PHE A 113 -7.27 -2.31 7.87
C PHE A 113 -7.27 -2.82 6.44
N SER A 114 -8.42 -2.82 5.81
CA SER A 114 -8.56 -3.14 4.39
C SER A 114 -9.50 -2.19 3.70
N PHE A 115 -9.34 -2.08 2.38
CA PHE A 115 -10.20 -1.26 1.55
C PHE A 115 -10.54 -2.00 0.25
N PRO A 116 -11.81 -1.95 -0.22
CA PRO A 116 -12.23 -2.66 -1.41
C PRO A 116 -11.70 -1.98 -2.68
N GLY A 117 -11.45 -2.77 -3.72
CA GLY A 117 -10.96 -2.28 -5.01
C GLY A 117 -11.93 -1.38 -5.78
N SER A 118 -13.22 -1.36 -5.39
CA SER A 118 -14.25 -0.52 -6.01
C SER A 118 -14.40 0.87 -5.36
N GLY A 119 -13.64 1.15 -4.31
CA GLY A 119 -13.78 2.38 -3.54
C GLY A 119 -12.73 3.43 -3.88
N VAL A 120 -13.07 4.69 -3.60
CA VAL A 120 -12.12 5.81 -3.59
C VAL A 120 -11.79 6.14 -2.15
N HIS A 121 -10.52 6.24 -1.83
CA HIS A 121 -10.06 6.59 -0.49
C HIS A 121 -8.83 7.50 -0.53
N ARG A 122 -8.44 7.95 0.64
CA ARG A 122 -7.26 8.76 0.89
C ARG A 122 -6.53 8.19 2.09
N MET A 123 -5.22 8.21 2.04
CA MET A 123 -4.39 7.88 3.18
C MET A 123 -3.47 9.05 3.53
N ASP A 124 -3.19 9.18 4.81
CA ASP A 124 -2.21 10.11 5.36
C ASP A 124 -1.26 9.34 6.29
N HIS A 125 0.02 9.70 6.29
CA HIS A 125 1.05 9.04 7.06
C HIS A 125 1.87 10.10 7.80
N GLU A 126 2.12 9.88 9.09
CA GLU A 126 3.07 10.72 9.81
C GLU A 126 4.51 10.40 9.37
N ALA A 127 5.39 11.37 9.59
CA ALA A 127 6.82 11.18 9.37
C ALA A 127 7.36 10.05 10.25
N GLY A 128 8.11 9.12 9.64
CA GLY A 128 8.64 7.93 10.31
C GLY A 128 7.71 6.72 10.31
N ALA A 129 6.52 6.81 9.71
CA ALA A 129 5.64 5.66 9.59
C ALA A 129 6.23 4.58 8.67
N ILE A 130 5.96 3.31 9.01
CA ILE A 130 6.31 2.13 8.22
C ILE A 130 5.07 1.26 8.11
N THR A 131 4.70 0.93 6.88
CA THR A 131 3.48 0.16 6.59
C THR A 131 3.74 -0.96 5.59
N ILE A 132 2.99 -2.06 5.69
CA ILE A 132 2.94 -3.09 4.66
C ILE A 132 1.60 -2.98 3.95
N HIS A 133 1.63 -2.91 2.63
CA HIS A 133 0.46 -2.89 1.77
C HIS A 133 0.42 -4.16 0.92
N VAL A 134 -0.71 -4.86 0.93
CA VAL A 134 -0.96 -6.03 0.07
C VAL A 134 -2.11 -5.68 -0.86
N TYR A 135 -1.83 -5.66 -2.17
CA TYR A 135 -2.82 -5.43 -3.22
C TYR A 135 -3.23 -6.75 -3.87
N SER A 136 -4.51 -6.90 -4.18
CA SER A 136 -5.03 -8.10 -4.85
C SER A 136 -6.28 -7.80 -5.69
N PRO A 137 -6.26 -8.16 -7.00
CA PRO A 137 -5.09 -8.60 -7.76
C PRO A 137 -3.95 -7.57 -7.74
N PRO A 138 -2.78 -7.87 -8.32
CA PRO A 138 -1.68 -6.91 -8.41
C PRO A 138 -2.11 -5.58 -9.01
N LEU A 139 -1.57 -4.50 -8.48
CA LEU A 139 -1.91 -3.15 -8.88
C LEU A 139 -1.50 -2.88 -10.33
N GLN A 140 -2.45 -2.45 -11.15
CA GLN A 140 -2.22 -2.11 -12.57
C GLN A 140 -2.11 -0.61 -12.79
N ALA A 141 -2.86 0.17 -12.04
CA ALA A 141 -2.88 1.61 -12.10
C ALA A 141 -3.54 2.21 -10.85
N ILE A 142 -3.32 3.49 -10.63
CA ILE A 142 -4.03 4.30 -9.63
C ILE A 142 -4.80 5.39 -10.36
N GLY A 143 -6.09 5.53 -10.05
CA GLY A 143 -6.89 6.68 -10.45
C GLY A 143 -6.80 7.75 -9.36
N HIS A 144 -6.50 8.99 -9.71
CA HIS A 144 -6.46 10.12 -8.79
C HIS A 144 -7.69 10.99 -8.93
N TYR A 145 -8.12 11.60 -7.83
CA TYR A 145 -9.36 12.36 -7.78
C TYR A 145 -9.23 13.61 -6.91
N GLU A 146 -9.97 14.62 -7.28
CA GLU A 146 -10.19 15.83 -6.50
C GLU A 146 -11.68 16.08 -6.30
N ILE A 147 -12.03 16.74 -5.20
CA ILE A 147 -13.39 17.18 -4.95
C ILE A 147 -13.46 18.66 -5.28
N ILE A 148 -14.19 19.00 -6.36
CA ILE A 148 -14.41 20.36 -6.83
C ILE A 148 -15.91 20.64 -6.74
N ASP A 149 -16.28 21.68 -6.01
CA ASP A 149 -17.68 22.08 -5.80
C ASP A 149 -18.60 20.95 -5.29
N GLY A 150 -18.00 20.00 -4.52
CA GLY A 150 -18.73 18.87 -3.95
C GLY A 150 -18.84 17.64 -4.87
N GLU A 151 -18.33 17.72 -6.09
CA GLU A 151 -18.30 16.62 -7.07
C GLU A 151 -16.90 15.99 -7.16
N LEU A 152 -16.86 14.69 -7.40
CA LEU A 152 -15.62 13.94 -7.57
C LEU A 152 -15.16 13.98 -9.02
N HIS A 153 -14.00 14.60 -9.26
CA HIS A 153 -13.39 14.71 -10.56
C HIS A 153 -12.13 13.84 -10.64
N ARG A 154 -12.00 13.05 -11.70
CA ARG A 154 -10.76 12.34 -11.99
C ARG A 154 -9.72 13.30 -12.53
N THR A 155 -8.51 13.25 -11.96
CA THR A 155 -7.40 14.13 -12.35
C THR A 155 -6.21 13.31 -12.86
N PRO A 156 -5.30 13.92 -13.64
CA PRO A 156 -3.97 13.35 -13.83
C PRO A 156 -3.33 13.19 -12.46
N GLY A 157 -2.80 12.00 -12.17
CA GLY A 157 -2.07 11.78 -10.92
C GLY A 157 -0.82 12.67 -10.83
N PRO A 158 -0.29 12.89 -9.62
CA PRO A 158 1.00 13.54 -9.46
C PRO A 158 2.05 12.78 -10.25
N PRO A 159 3.09 13.46 -10.76
CA PRO A 159 4.23 12.80 -11.36
C PRO A 159 4.90 11.95 -10.26
N ASP A 160 4.58 10.68 -10.24
CA ASP A 160 4.91 9.79 -9.14
C ASP A 160 6.29 9.18 -9.35
N GLU A 161 7.28 9.77 -8.72
CA GLU A 161 8.65 9.28 -8.71
C GLU A 161 8.81 8.24 -7.57
N GLY A 162 8.42 6.99 -7.82
CA GLY A 162 8.74 5.89 -6.93
C GLY A 162 7.61 5.25 -6.13
N SER A 163 6.36 5.63 -6.34
CA SER A 163 5.21 4.89 -5.80
C SER A 163 5.08 3.49 -6.43
N PRO A 164 4.56 2.49 -5.69
CA PRO A 164 4.24 1.17 -6.23
C PRO A 164 3.42 1.18 -7.50
N ALA A 165 2.67 2.23 -7.73
CA ALA A 165 1.86 2.43 -8.93
C ALA A 165 2.42 3.48 -9.88
N SER A 166 3.65 3.93 -9.71
CA SER A 166 4.25 4.81 -10.70
C SER A 166 4.35 4.08 -12.04
N PRO A 167 4.01 4.75 -13.16
CA PRO A 167 4.14 4.12 -14.48
C PRO A 167 5.53 3.54 -14.72
N ARG A 168 6.58 4.21 -14.25
CA ARG A 168 7.97 3.76 -14.40
C ARG A 168 8.25 2.47 -13.62
N LEU A 169 7.71 2.34 -12.40
CA LEU A 169 7.92 1.15 -11.58
C LEU A 169 7.07 -0.01 -12.10
N LEU A 170 5.82 0.24 -12.49
CA LEU A 170 4.95 -0.77 -13.10
C LEU A 170 5.52 -1.26 -14.44
N ASP A 171 6.06 -0.37 -15.28
CA ASP A 171 6.71 -0.75 -16.53
C ASP A 171 7.97 -1.59 -16.27
N ALA A 172 8.78 -1.24 -15.28
CA ALA A 172 9.97 -2.00 -14.90
C ALA A 172 9.61 -3.39 -14.37
N LEU A 173 8.57 -3.52 -13.53
CA LEU A 173 8.08 -4.80 -13.01
C LEU A 173 7.49 -5.67 -14.11
N ASN A 174 6.67 -5.11 -15.00
CA ASN A 174 6.09 -5.83 -16.14
C ASN A 174 7.14 -6.27 -17.17
N ALA A 175 8.33 -5.67 -17.18
CA ALA A 175 9.44 -6.09 -18.02
C ALA A 175 10.21 -7.30 -17.45
N ILE A 176 10.15 -7.53 -16.13
CA ILE A 176 10.77 -8.67 -15.45
C ILE A 176 9.95 -9.96 -15.65
N ASP A 177 8.63 -9.82 -15.78
CA ASP A 177 7.68 -10.94 -15.94
C ASP A 177 7.55 -11.44 -17.41
N ARG A 178 8.39 -10.95 -18.33
CA ARG A 178 8.46 -11.37 -19.74
C ARG A 178 9.78 -12.09 -20.05
#